data_2948023829cc77839c65a1439f8ec7e6
#
_entry.id   2948023829cc77839c65a1439f8ec7e6
#
_cell.length_a   1.000
_cell.length_b   1.000
_cell.length_c   1.000
_cell.angle_alpha   90.00
_cell.angle_beta   90.00
_cell.angle_gamma   90.00
#
_symmetry.space_group_name_H-M   'P 1'
#
loop_
_entity.id
_entity.type
_entity.pdbx_description
1 polymer ?
#
loop_
_entity_poly.entity_id
_entity_poly.type
_entity_poly.pdbx_seq_one_letter_code
_entity_poly.pdbx_strand_id
1 'polypeptide(L)'
;MTHVFGPFELDEPARTLSLRGEPQPIQPRVFELLAYLVGNAGRVVPKDELMDVLWPNVIVTESSLQRAASLARRALAAGGLGDAIRNIARYGYRFAIDDPALGRLAPRDSTTAGPLALAREAAVARAWEAADRHFADAARIAPLAADDLELWALVVECCGRPVDAIPTLIRTVEAHLGAGFRDRAAHAAVTLAKVELERGAPAAAQGWIERAESILLAAGTASTRAYLLWMKSRLATFIGHPEDALSLATEATGLAEQAGDNGLRALTLVYEGFYHLSLGHVGEGTRLQNHAAAIALSSQVDPITGSLVYCNILWSCRTFADWERAIQWSDGFESWCDASFTEHPGSCDLHRAEILGVRGTITEAFERISAALPRLVAEETWALGDGYRVRGDLAAMLGDFKAAETDYAMAYAVGWDAEPGHAMLLFEQGQPDAALAALDRALVGRSWWHLQRRGMLLAHAARIAALAGYAARAEAHIAELEAGDDRWQQPAVRALVAETRAALLLSSDPQATGLRQLARQLWTSARLDYHATRVRLDLAADAIVEGDTAGAEAELSAAEWTARRIGSPRLLAAAASLRQRLTPLESWPRPRMVSQR
;
A
#
# COMPACT_ATOMS: atom_id res chain seq x y z
N MET A 1 3.61 8.13 -39.36
CA MET A 1 3.40 6.68 -39.62
C MET A 1 2.27 6.51 -40.62
N THR A 2 2.30 5.42 -41.43
CA THR A 2 1.18 5.09 -42.30
C THR A 2 0.51 3.84 -41.75
N HIS A 3 -0.79 3.90 -41.48
CA HIS A 3 -1.58 2.80 -40.95
C HIS A 3 -2.52 2.27 -42.04
N VAL A 4 -2.50 0.95 -42.26
CA VAL A 4 -3.41 0.28 -43.20
C VAL A 4 -4.37 -0.60 -42.40
N PHE A 5 -5.67 -0.40 -42.56
CA PHE A 5 -6.71 -1.17 -41.88
C PHE A 5 -7.95 -1.36 -42.78
N GLY A 6 -8.27 -2.59 -43.07
CA GLY A 6 -9.28 -2.92 -44.07
C GLY A 6 -8.97 -2.28 -45.43
N PRO A 7 -9.93 -1.60 -46.06
CA PRO A 7 -9.71 -0.90 -47.32
C PRO A 7 -9.13 0.50 -47.16
N PHE A 8 -8.80 0.93 -45.95
CA PHE A 8 -8.29 2.28 -45.62
C PHE A 8 -6.78 2.31 -45.42
N GLU A 9 -6.20 3.44 -45.86
CA GLU A 9 -4.83 3.83 -45.56
C GLU A 9 -4.85 5.25 -44.93
N LEU A 10 -4.26 5.37 -43.73
CA LEU A 10 -4.15 6.64 -43.01
C LEU A 10 -2.68 7.01 -42.93
N ASP A 11 -2.32 8.11 -43.57
CA ASP A 11 -0.97 8.67 -43.60
C ASP A 11 -0.87 9.87 -42.67
N GLU A 12 -0.20 9.71 -41.53
CA GLU A 12 -0.06 10.79 -40.54
C GLU A 12 0.79 11.95 -41.03
N PRO A 13 1.98 11.73 -41.67
CA PRO A 13 2.77 12.82 -42.23
C PRO A 13 2.03 13.62 -43.29
N ALA A 14 1.33 12.96 -44.20
CA ALA A 14 0.55 13.63 -45.24
C ALA A 14 -0.82 14.14 -44.76
N ARG A 15 -1.26 13.71 -43.53
CA ARG A 15 -2.59 14.01 -42.95
C ARG A 15 -3.73 13.61 -43.87
N THR A 16 -3.62 12.47 -44.55
CA THR A 16 -4.62 11.95 -45.51
C THR A 16 -5.19 10.61 -45.05
N LEU A 17 -6.48 10.44 -45.28
CA LEU A 17 -7.17 9.14 -45.21
C LEU A 17 -7.55 8.75 -46.65
N SER A 18 -7.11 7.57 -47.10
CA SER A 18 -7.46 7.04 -48.41
C SER A 18 -8.31 5.78 -48.30
N LEU A 19 -9.29 5.62 -49.17
CA LEU A 19 -10.09 4.40 -49.31
C LEU A 19 -9.73 3.72 -50.63
N ARG A 20 -9.13 2.56 -50.60
CA ARG A 20 -8.65 1.82 -51.79
C ARG A 20 -7.74 2.65 -52.69
N GLY A 21 -6.89 3.50 -52.09
CA GLY A 21 -5.99 4.41 -52.80
C GLY A 21 -6.56 5.76 -53.16
N GLU A 22 -7.88 5.97 -53.02
CA GLU A 22 -8.52 7.27 -53.32
C GLU A 22 -8.65 8.14 -52.05
N PRO A 23 -8.12 9.37 -52.05
CA PRO A 23 -8.20 10.28 -50.90
C PRO A 23 -9.64 10.59 -50.50
N GLN A 24 -9.92 10.52 -49.19
CA GLN A 24 -11.23 10.84 -48.63
C GLN A 24 -11.18 12.21 -47.92
N PRO A 25 -12.19 13.06 -48.09
CA PRO A 25 -12.27 14.32 -47.41
C PRO A 25 -12.53 14.09 -45.92
N ILE A 26 -11.61 14.52 -45.07
CA ILE A 26 -11.72 14.37 -43.62
C ILE A 26 -11.34 15.69 -42.92
N GLN A 27 -12.13 16.08 -41.89
CA GLN A 27 -11.84 17.28 -41.11
C GLN A 27 -10.60 17.08 -40.24
N PRO A 28 -9.76 18.09 -40.00
CA PRO A 28 -8.50 17.93 -39.24
C PRO A 28 -8.66 17.27 -37.89
N ARG A 29 -9.64 17.65 -37.08
CA ARG A 29 -9.90 17.03 -35.76
C ARG A 29 -10.42 15.61 -35.83
N VAL A 30 -11.16 15.28 -36.89
CA VAL A 30 -11.64 13.93 -37.14
C VAL A 30 -10.49 13.02 -37.57
N PHE A 31 -9.56 13.56 -38.36
CA PHE A 31 -8.33 12.88 -38.72
C PHE A 31 -7.46 12.60 -37.48
N GLU A 32 -7.25 13.62 -36.64
CA GLU A 32 -6.46 13.48 -35.41
C GLU A 32 -7.06 12.44 -34.46
N LEU A 33 -8.39 12.45 -34.26
CA LEU A 33 -9.08 11.42 -33.48
C LEU A 33 -8.87 10.02 -34.06
N LEU A 34 -9.01 9.88 -35.39
CA LEU A 34 -8.86 8.58 -36.04
C LEU A 34 -7.42 8.09 -35.95
N ALA A 35 -6.43 8.94 -36.22
CA ALA A 35 -5.01 8.61 -36.11
C ALA A 35 -4.65 8.16 -34.68
N TYR A 36 -5.15 8.91 -33.68
CA TYR A 36 -4.90 8.55 -32.28
C TYR A 36 -5.55 7.23 -31.88
N LEU A 37 -6.79 6.98 -32.28
CA LEU A 37 -7.49 5.74 -31.99
C LEU A 37 -6.90 4.53 -32.74
N VAL A 38 -6.45 4.71 -33.97
CA VAL A 38 -5.79 3.66 -34.77
C VAL A 38 -4.41 3.34 -34.19
N GLY A 39 -3.64 4.36 -33.82
CA GLY A 39 -2.33 4.19 -33.14
C GLY A 39 -2.44 3.53 -31.76
N ASN A 40 -3.62 3.61 -31.13
CA ASN A 40 -3.94 2.97 -29.85
C ASN A 40 -4.95 1.81 -29.99
N ALA A 41 -5.01 1.18 -31.17
CA ALA A 41 -5.89 0.05 -31.41
C ALA A 41 -5.56 -1.10 -30.42
N GLY A 42 -6.61 -1.64 -29.78
CA GLY A 42 -6.46 -2.70 -28.78
C GLY A 42 -6.72 -2.26 -27.35
N ARG A 43 -6.62 -0.96 -27.02
CA ARG A 43 -7.03 -0.42 -25.71
C ARG A 43 -8.25 0.50 -25.81
N VAL A 44 -8.91 0.69 -24.68
CA VAL A 44 -9.91 1.74 -24.52
C VAL A 44 -9.19 3.05 -24.22
N VAL A 45 -9.38 4.08 -25.05
CA VAL A 45 -8.82 5.40 -24.81
C VAL A 45 -9.84 6.24 -24.03
N PRO A 46 -9.50 6.73 -22.81
CA PRO A 46 -10.39 7.53 -21.98
C PRO A 46 -10.84 8.81 -22.69
N LYS A 47 -12.03 9.31 -22.33
CA LYS A 47 -12.56 10.56 -22.92
C LYS A 47 -11.70 11.77 -22.61
N ASP A 48 -11.21 11.85 -21.37
CA ASP A 48 -10.38 12.97 -20.93
C ASP A 48 -9.05 12.97 -21.68
N GLU A 49 -8.40 11.81 -21.85
CA GLU A 49 -7.20 11.66 -22.68
C GLU A 49 -7.43 12.14 -24.12
N LEU A 50 -8.55 11.77 -24.73
CA LEU A 50 -8.90 12.24 -26.08
C LEU A 50 -9.16 13.74 -26.13
N MET A 51 -9.79 14.29 -25.11
CA MET A 51 -10.02 15.75 -25.05
C MET A 51 -8.70 16.51 -24.91
N ASP A 52 -7.79 16.05 -24.05
CA ASP A 52 -6.49 16.68 -23.83
C ASP A 52 -5.61 16.63 -25.08
N VAL A 53 -5.57 15.48 -25.75
CA VAL A 53 -4.76 15.32 -26.97
C VAL A 53 -5.31 16.08 -28.16
N LEU A 54 -6.64 16.06 -28.34
CA LEU A 54 -7.26 16.67 -29.52
C LEU A 54 -7.48 18.19 -29.38
N TRP A 55 -7.64 18.67 -28.14
CA TRP A 55 -7.87 20.10 -27.87
C TRP A 55 -6.94 20.64 -26.76
N PRO A 56 -5.62 20.59 -26.97
CA PRO A 56 -4.67 21.08 -25.97
C PRO A 56 -4.94 22.57 -25.68
N ASN A 57 -5.05 22.90 -24.39
CA ASN A 57 -5.30 24.27 -23.89
C ASN A 57 -6.67 24.89 -24.29
N VAL A 58 -7.65 24.09 -24.68
CA VAL A 58 -9.01 24.56 -25.00
C VAL A 58 -10.03 23.77 -24.18
N ILE A 59 -10.85 24.47 -23.41
CA ILE A 59 -11.95 23.83 -22.68
C ILE A 59 -13.04 23.44 -23.65
N VAL A 60 -13.24 22.15 -23.87
CA VAL A 60 -14.30 21.59 -24.72
C VAL A 60 -15.22 20.68 -23.90
N THR A 61 -16.43 20.46 -24.38
CA THR A 61 -17.40 19.57 -23.76
C THR A 61 -17.34 18.18 -24.41
N GLU A 62 -17.80 17.15 -23.70
CA GLU A 62 -17.93 15.80 -24.26
C GLU A 62 -18.69 15.74 -25.60
N SER A 63 -19.60 16.67 -25.84
CA SER A 63 -20.35 16.77 -27.12
C SER A 63 -19.43 17.01 -28.31
N SER A 64 -18.32 17.73 -28.15
CA SER A 64 -17.33 17.95 -29.19
C SER A 64 -16.63 16.67 -29.59
N LEU A 65 -16.22 15.85 -28.59
CA LEU A 65 -15.63 14.54 -28.79
C LEU A 65 -16.62 13.56 -29.43
N GLN A 66 -17.88 13.54 -28.97
CA GLN A 66 -18.93 12.69 -29.54
C GLN A 66 -19.21 13.03 -30.99
N ARG A 67 -19.21 14.33 -31.34
CA ARG A 67 -19.37 14.80 -32.75
C ARG A 67 -18.20 14.36 -33.62
N ALA A 68 -16.96 14.49 -33.14
CA ALA A 68 -15.77 14.02 -33.86
C ALA A 68 -15.80 12.50 -34.09
N ALA A 69 -16.17 11.72 -33.06
CA ALA A 69 -16.32 10.27 -33.17
C ALA A 69 -17.43 9.86 -34.15
N SER A 70 -18.55 10.57 -34.16
CA SER A 70 -19.64 10.33 -35.13
C SER A 70 -19.21 10.62 -36.57
N LEU A 71 -18.45 11.67 -36.79
CA LEU A 71 -17.92 12.00 -38.13
C LEU A 71 -16.86 11.00 -38.59
N ALA A 72 -15.99 10.52 -37.68
CA ALA A 72 -15.02 9.48 -37.97
C ALA A 72 -15.70 8.15 -38.34
N ARG A 73 -16.74 7.73 -37.63
CA ARG A 73 -17.54 6.55 -38.00
C ARG A 73 -18.16 6.71 -39.40
N ARG A 74 -18.68 7.89 -39.72
CA ARG A 74 -19.27 8.16 -41.05
C ARG A 74 -18.23 8.04 -42.14
N ALA A 75 -17.02 8.57 -41.92
CA ALA A 75 -15.91 8.46 -42.89
C ALA A 75 -15.52 6.99 -43.12
N LEU A 76 -15.47 6.17 -42.04
CA LEU A 76 -15.16 4.75 -42.14
C LEU A 76 -16.29 3.88 -42.68
N ALA A 77 -17.55 4.35 -42.60
CA ALA A 77 -18.71 3.61 -43.12
C ALA A 77 -18.65 3.38 -44.63
N ALA A 78 -18.02 4.30 -45.39
CA ALA A 78 -17.81 4.19 -46.83
C ALA A 78 -17.00 2.93 -47.23
N GLY A 79 -16.13 2.44 -46.31
CA GLY A 79 -15.36 1.20 -46.49
C GLY A 79 -15.88 0.03 -45.66
N GLY A 80 -17.09 0.11 -45.10
CA GLY A 80 -17.70 -0.97 -44.30
C GLY A 80 -17.21 -1.03 -42.84
N LEU A 81 -16.45 -0.01 -42.35
CA LEU A 81 -15.86 0.01 -41.01
C LEU A 81 -16.50 1.06 -40.08
N GLY A 82 -17.78 1.38 -40.29
CA GLY A 82 -18.50 2.35 -39.46
C GLY A 82 -18.54 2.01 -37.95
N ASP A 83 -18.51 0.72 -37.62
CA ASP A 83 -18.55 0.21 -36.25
C ASP A 83 -17.15 -0.02 -35.63
N ALA A 84 -16.07 0.30 -36.38
CA ALA A 84 -14.71 0.13 -35.88
C ALA A 84 -14.38 1.03 -34.68
N ILE A 85 -15.03 2.19 -34.54
CA ILE A 85 -14.90 3.05 -33.36
C ILE A 85 -16.03 2.74 -32.39
N ARG A 86 -15.73 2.01 -31.32
CA ARG A 86 -16.70 1.59 -30.29
C ARG A 86 -16.72 2.59 -29.13
N ASN A 87 -17.92 2.99 -28.71
CA ASN A 87 -18.10 3.73 -27.48
C ASN A 87 -18.20 2.73 -26.31
N ILE A 88 -17.28 2.82 -25.36
CA ILE A 88 -17.31 2.08 -24.12
C ILE A 88 -17.94 2.99 -23.07
N ALA A 89 -19.18 2.68 -22.68
CA ALA A 89 -19.97 3.51 -21.79
C ALA A 89 -19.21 3.87 -20.50
N ARG A 90 -19.21 5.15 -20.15
CA ARG A 90 -18.52 5.76 -19.00
C ARG A 90 -16.99 5.81 -19.07
N TYR A 91 -16.34 5.16 -20.06
CA TYR A 91 -14.88 5.10 -20.14
C TYR A 91 -14.30 5.90 -21.30
N GLY A 92 -14.70 5.61 -22.54
CA GLY A 92 -14.08 6.26 -23.70
C GLY A 92 -14.37 5.57 -25.02
N TYR A 93 -13.40 5.58 -25.92
CA TYR A 93 -13.52 4.98 -27.25
C TYR A 93 -12.44 3.95 -27.50
N ARG A 94 -12.78 2.90 -28.24
CA ARG A 94 -11.85 1.87 -28.71
C ARG A 94 -11.97 1.66 -30.20
N PHE A 95 -10.83 1.57 -30.89
CA PHE A 95 -10.78 1.13 -32.27
C PHE A 95 -10.65 -0.42 -32.32
N ALA A 96 -11.58 -1.08 -32.99
CA ALA A 96 -11.58 -2.54 -33.12
C ALA A 96 -12.29 -2.95 -34.43
N ILE A 97 -11.72 -3.89 -35.17
CA ILE A 97 -12.28 -4.49 -36.40
C ILE A 97 -12.55 -5.95 -36.10
N ASP A 98 -13.82 -6.38 -36.22
CA ASP A 98 -14.24 -7.74 -35.87
C ASP A 98 -14.18 -8.74 -37.04
N ASP A 99 -13.88 -8.31 -38.26
CA ASP A 99 -13.78 -9.21 -39.42
C ASP A 99 -12.39 -9.86 -39.47
N PRO A 100 -12.27 -11.20 -39.31
CA PRO A 100 -10.99 -11.89 -39.39
C PRO A 100 -10.31 -11.75 -40.78
N ALA A 101 -11.07 -11.43 -41.84
CA ALA A 101 -10.55 -11.18 -43.18
C ALA A 101 -10.08 -9.74 -43.39
N LEU A 102 -10.65 -8.77 -42.60
CA LEU A 102 -10.33 -7.34 -42.65
C LEU A 102 -9.55 -6.89 -41.39
N GLY A 103 -9.56 -7.69 -40.36
CA GLY A 103 -9.00 -7.41 -39.02
C GLY A 103 -7.51 -7.67 -38.86
N ARG A 104 -6.82 -7.86 -39.96
CA ARG A 104 -5.37 -7.72 -39.92
C ARG A 104 -5.02 -6.24 -40.16
N LEU A 105 -5.06 -5.44 -39.12
CA LEU A 105 -3.87 -4.64 -38.78
C LEU A 105 -2.75 -5.68 -38.82
N ALA A 106 -1.98 -5.72 -39.91
CA ALA A 106 -0.98 -6.74 -40.04
C ALA A 106 -0.21 -6.77 -38.72
N PRO A 107 -0.29 -7.84 -37.91
CA PRO A 107 0.77 -8.06 -36.99
C PRO A 107 1.97 -8.10 -37.94
N ARG A 108 2.95 -7.26 -37.75
CA ARG A 108 4.30 -7.62 -38.19
C ARG A 108 4.41 -9.05 -37.70
N ASP A 109 4.59 -9.97 -38.65
CA ASP A 109 4.65 -11.40 -38.40
C ASP A 109 5.30 -11.63 -37.04
N SER A 110 4.52 -12.08 -36.05
CA SER A 110 5.02 -12.47 -34.74
C SER A 110 5.99 -13.64 -34.83
N THR A 111 6.15 -14.19 -36.04
CA THR A 111 7.18 -15.17 -36.40
C THR A 111 8.53 -14.58 -36.76
N THR A 112 8.69 -13.23 -36.79
CA THR A 112 9.95 -12.56 -37.13
C THR A 112 10.44 -11.54 -36.09
N ALA A 113 9.64 -11.19 -35.07
CA ALA A 113 10.12 -10.36 -33.97
C ALA A 113 11.07 -11.19 -33.11
N GLY A 114 12.36 -10.84 -33.10
CA GLY A 114 13.34 -11.49 -32.23
C GLY A 114 12.94 -11.35 -30.76
N PRO A 115 13.42 -12.24 -29.86
CA PRO A 115 13.04 -12.25 -28.45
C PRO A 115 13.18 -10.89 -27.76
N LEU A 116 14.16 -10.06 -28.14
CA LEU A 116 14.35 -8.72 -27.59
C LEU A 116 13.20 -7.75 -27.91
N ALA A 117 12.66 -7.82 -29.13
CA ALA A 117 11.52 -6.99 -29.50
C ALA A 117 10.25 -7.41 -28.73
N LEU A 118 10.04 -8.72 -28.58
CA LEU A 118 8.94 -9.28 -27.77
C LEU A 118 9.10 -8.90 -26.28
N ALA A 119 10.32 -8.90 -25.75
CA ALA A 119 10.60 -8.49 -24.38
C ALA A 119 10.20 -7.03 -24.13
N ARG A 120 10.59 -6.12 -25.02
CA ARG A 120 10.24 -4.69 -24.91
C ARG A 120 8.74 -4.46 -25.05
N GLU A 121 8.08 -5.14 -25.97
CA GLU A 121 6.62 -5.07 -26.15
C GLU A 121 5.88 -5.56 -24.91
N ALA A 122 6.28 -6.71 -24.37
CA ALA A 122 5.70 -7.26 -23.14
C ALA A 122 5.92 -6.33 -21.93
N ALA A 123 7.10 -5.70 -21.80
CA ALA A 123 7.39 -4.74 -20.73
C ALA A 123 6.48 -3.50 -20.84
N VAL A 124 6.28 -2.94 -22.04
CA VAL A 124 5.34 -1.84 -22.28
C VAL A 124 3.91 -2.22 -21.93
N ALA A 125 3.52 -3.47 -22.24
CA ALA A 125 2.21 -4.01 -21.88
C ALA A 125 2.07 -4.41 -20.40
N ARG A 126 3.13 -4.25 -19.58
CA ARG A 126 3.22 -4.67 -18.17
C ARG A 126 2.98 -6.19 -17.97
N ALA A 127 3.24 -6.99 -19.00
CA ALA A 127 3.21 -8.46 -18.94
C ALA A 127 4.58 -8.97 -18.44
N TRP A 128 4.85 -8.72 -17.13
CA TRP A 128 6.18 -8.79 -16.54
C TRP A 128 6.85 -10.16 -16.70
N GLU A 129 6.16 -11.27 -16.41
CA GLU A 129 6.71 -12.63 -16.54
C GLU A 129 6.99 -13.00 -17.99
N ALA A 130 6.18 -12.50 -18.93
CA ALA A 130 6.43 -12.71 -20.35
C ALA A 130 7.65 -11.90 -20.81
N ALA A 131 7.77 -10.65 -20.35
CA ALA A 131 8.92 -9.80 -20.63
C ALA A 131 10.22 -10.43 -20.09
N ASP A 132 10.23 -10.90 -18.84
CA ASP A 132 11.40 -11.55 -18.22
C ASP A 132 11.85 -12.78 -19.04
N ARG A 133 10.92 -13.66 -19.40
CA ARG A 133 11.24 -14.83 -20.25
C ARG A 133 11.86 -14.43 -21.58
N HIS A 134 11.30 -13.42 -22.25
CA HIS A 134 11.80 -12.95 -23.53
C HIS A 134 13.17 -12.25 -23.41
N PHE A 135 13.43 -11.50 -22.34
CA PHE A 135 14.75 -10.97 -22.06
C PHE A 135 15.79 -12.07 -21.81
N ALA A 136 15.42 -13.10 -21.04
CA ALA A 136 16.28 -14.26 -20.81
C ALA A 136 16.61 -15.00 -22.12
N ASP A 137 15.62 -15.15 -23.02
CA ASP A 137 15.83 -15.74 -24.34
C ASP A 137 16.74 -14.87 -25.22
N ALA A 138 16.52 -13.55 -25.22
CA ALA A 138 17.35 -12.62 -25.98
C ALA A 138 18.81 -12.61 -25.50
N ALA A 139 19.03 -12.64 -24.19
CA ALA A 139 20.35 -12.66 -23.57
C ALA A 139 21.16 -13.94 -23.91
N ARG A 140 20.48 -15.05 -24.24
CA ARG A 140 21.14 -16.29 -24.70
C ARG A 140 21.64 -16.20 -26.15
N ILE A 141 21.02 -15.33 -26.94
CA ILE A 141 21.35 -15.18 -28.38
C ILE A 141 22.48 -14.17 -28.55
N ALA A 142 22.41 -13.04 -27.86
CA ALA A 142 23.42 -11.97 -27.96
C ALA A 142 23.50 -11.14 -26.67
N PRO A 143 24.64 -10.49 -26.39
CA PRO A 143 24.74 -9.52 -25.30
C PRO A 143 23.70 -8.41 -25.47
N LEU A 144 22.99 -8.08 -24.38
CA LEU A 144 22.01 -6.99 -24.36
C LEU A 144 22.69 -5.64 -24.21
N ALA A 145 22.11 -4.60 -24.82
CA ALA A 145 22.54 -3.22 -24.62
C ALA A 145 22.22 -2.75 -23.19
N ALA A 146 22.87 -1.67 -22.74
CA ALA A 146 22.72 -1.16 -21.39
C ALA A 146 21.25 -0.79 -21.06
N ASP A 147 20.53 -0.16 -22.01
CA ASP A 147 19.12 0.19 -21.87
C ASP A 147 18.20 -1.04 -21.70
N ASP A 148 18.52 -2.13 -22.38
CA ASP A 148 17.76 -3.39 -22.29
C ASP A 148 18.04 -4.11 -20.97
N LEU A 149 19.26 -4.04 -20.47
CA LEU A 149 19.62 -4.57 -19.15
C LEU A 149 18.91 -3.80 -18.04
N GLU A 150 18.84 -2.47 -18.15
CA GLU A 150 18.14 -1.62 -17.21
C GLU A 150 16.64 -1.93 -17.20
N LEU A 151 16.01 -2.05 -18.38
CA LEU A 151 14.60 -2.43 -18.49
C LEU A 151 14.37 -3.87 -17.97
N TRP A 152 15.27 -4.80 -18.25
CA TRP A 152 15.15 -6.17 -17.72
C TRP A 152 15.25 -6.21 -16.20
N ALA A 153 16.14 -5.44 -15.59
CA ALA A 153 16.22 -5.35 -14.13
C ALA A 153 14.89 -4.85 -13.52
N LEU A 154 14.29 -3.79 -14.09
CA LEU A 154 12.97 -3.29 -13.69
C LEU A 154 11.88 -4.37 -13.84
N VAL A 155 11.87 -5.11 -14.95
CA VAL A 155 10.93 -6.21 -15.19
C VAL A 155 11.05 -7.27 -14.10
N VAL A 156 12.26 -7.68 -13.72
CA VAL A 156 12.50 -8.68 -12.67
C VAL A 156 12.02 -8.18 -11.31
N GLU A 157 12.25 -6.90 -10.98
CA GLU A 157 11.69 -6.29 -9.77
C GLU A 157 10.15 -6.30 -9.80
N CYS A 158 9.53 -5.98 -10.94
CA CYS A 158 8.07 -6.00 -11.10
C CYS A 158 7.47 -7.43 -11.06
N CYS A 159 8.29 -8.47 -11.26
CA CYS A 159 7.90 -9.86 -11.00
C CYS A 159 8.00 -10.25 -9.52
N GLY A 160 8.25 -9.31 -8.60
CA GLY A 160 8.40 -9.59 -7.16
C GLY A 160 9.70 -10.33 -6.80
N ARG A 161 10.75 -10.21 -7.63
CA ARG A 161 12.04 -10.89 -7.45
C ARG A 161 13.22 -9.89 -7.44
N PRO A 162 13.20 -8.85 -6.55
CA PRO A 162 14.20 -7.79 -6.59
C PRO A 162 15.64 -8.29 -6.42
N VAL A 163 15.86 -9.35 -5.63
CA VAL A 163 17.18 -9.92 -5.40
C VAL A 163 17.74 -10.56 -6.70
N ASP A 164 16.89 -11.17 -7.52
CA ASP A 164 17.27 -11.74 -8.81
C ASP A 164 17.71 -10.67 -9.83
N ALA A 165 17.32 -9.40 -9.63
CA ALA A 165 17.75 -8.29 -10.47
C ALA A 165 19.21 -7.87 -10.23
N ILE A 166 19.83 -8.21 -9.08
CA ILE A 166 21.19 -7.80 -8.72
C ILE A 166 22.23 -8.12 -9.81
N PRO A 167 22.34 -9.34 -10.35
CA PRO A 167 23.31 -9.63 -11.40
C PRO A 167 23.08 -8.80 -12.67
N THR A 168 21.84 -8.53 -13.03
CA THR A 168 21.48 -7.72 -14.19
C THR A 168 21.81 -6.25 -13.93
N LEU A 169 21.55 -5.72 -12.76
CA LEU A 169 21.91 -4.34 -12.36
C LEU A 169 23.41 -4.12 -12.35
N ILE A 170 24.21 -5.10 -11.88
CA ILE A 170 25.69 -5.02 -11.95
C ILE A 170 26.14 -4.89 -13.41
N ARG A 171 25.61 -5.73 -14.29
CA ARG A 171 25.90 -5.66 -15.73
C ARG A 171 25.44 -4.33 -16.35
N THR A 172 24.32 -3.76 -15.86
CA THR A 172 23.82 -2.45 -16.29
C THR A 172 24.82 -1.33 -15.95
N VAL A 173 25.37 -1.33 -14.72
CA VAL A 173 26.41 -0.38 -14.31
C VAL A 173 27.63 -0.47 -15.23
N GLU A 174 28.14 -1.68 -15.47
CA GLU A 174 29.31 -1.93 -16.31
C GLU A 174 29.05 -1.52 -17.77
N ALA A 175 27.91 -1.86 -18.32
CA ALA A 175 27.53 -1.53 -19.70
C ALA A 175 27.42 -0.01 -19.92
N HIS A 176 26.78 0.72 -19.00
CA HIS A 176 26.70 2.17 -19.07
C HIS A 176 28.07 2.83 -18.91
N LEU A 177 28.93 2.33 -18.00
CA LEU A 177 30.30 2.82 -17.87
C LEU A 177 31.12 2.60 -19.15
N GLY A 178 31.02 1.40 -19.73
CA GLY A 178 31.71 1.06 -21.00
C GLY A 178 31.24 1.93 -22.17
N ALA A 179 29.97 2.36 -22.17
CA ALA A 179 29.39 3.26 -23.15
C ALA A 179 29.63 4.76 -22.86
N GLY A 180 30.27 5.11 -21.72
CA GLY A 180 30.52 6.49 -21.30
C GLY A 180 29.32 7.20 -20.63
N PHE A 181 28.22 6.52 -20.38
CA PHE A 181 27.00 7.08 -19.76
C PHE A 181 27.11 7.03 -18.22
N ARG A 182 28.02 7.84 -17.65
CA ARG A 182 28.30 7.84 -16.20
C ARG A 182 27.08 8.11 -15.33
N ASP A 183 26.22 9.04 -15.74
CA ASP A 183 25.00 9.40 -14.98
C ASP A 183 24.07 8.20 -14.84
N ARG A 184 23.80 7.48 -15.93
CA ARG A 184 22.97 6.26 -15.91
C ARG A 184 23.63 5.11 -15.16
N ALA A 185 24.95 4.97 -15.25
CA ALA A 185 25.68 3.98 -14.46
C ALA A 185 25.55 4.26 -12.95
N ALA A 186 25.62 5.52 -12.54
CA ALA A 186 25.41 5.91 -11.15
C ALA A 186 23.95 5.65 -10.71
N HIS A 187 22.97 5.95 -11.56
CA HIS A 187 21.57 5.65 -11.28
C HIS A 187 21.36 4.14 -11.03
N ALA A 188 21.89 3.28 -11.88
CA ALA A 188 21.83 1.82 -11.70
C ALA A 188 22.55 1.36 -10.41
N ALA A 189 23.66 2.00 -10.02
CA ALA A 189 24.34 1.71 -8.75
C ALA A 189 23.49 2.11 -7.53
N VAL A 190 22.74 3.23 -7.61
CA VAL A 190 21.78 3.61 -6.56
C VAL A 190 20.62 2.62 -6.47
N THR A 191 20.13 2.10 -7.61
CA THR A 191 19.10 1.05 -7.63
C THR A 191 19.62 -0.25 -6.96
N LEU A 192 20.89 -0.61 -7.20
CA LEU A 192 21.53 -1.72 -6.47
C LEU A 192 21.57 -1.47 -4.96
N ALA A 193 21.97 -0.26 -4.53
CA ALA A 193 21.96 0.10 -3.12
C ALA A 193 20.56 -0.03 -2.50
N LYS A 194 19.50 0.32 -3.25
CA LYS A 194 18.11 0.15 -2.84
C LYS A 194 17.79 -1.33 -2.58
N VAL A 195 18.05 -2.20 -3.53
CA VAL A 195 17.78 -3.65 -3.41
C VAL A 195 18.57 -4.25 -2.25
N GLU A 196 19.85 -3.89 -2.10
CA GLU A 196 20.69 -4.37 -1.00
C GLU A 196 20.18 -3.94 0.37
N LEU A 197 19.70 -2.69 0.51
CA LEU A 197 19.15 -2.21 1.77
C LEU A 197 17.82 -2.91 2.11
N GLU A 198 16.98 -3.14 1.12
CA GLU A 198 15.67 -3.79 1.28
C GLU A 198 15.79 -5.25 1.72
N ARG A 199 16.81 -5.98 1.24
CA ARG A 199 17.10 -7.33 1.72
C ARG A 199 17.89 -7.39 3.04
N GLY A 200 18.15 -6.24 3.70
CA GLY A 200 18.82 -6.17 4.99
C GLY A 200 20.34 -6.23 4.93
N ALA A 201 20.96 -5.82 3.83
CA ALA A 201 22.40 -5.77 3.63
C ALA A 201 22.95 -4.32 3.60
N PRO A 202 22.93 -3.56 4.72
CA PRO A 202 23.30 -2.13 4.73
C PRO A 202 24.75 -1.87 4.35
N ALA A 203 25.67 -2.79 4.64
CA ALA A 203 27.08 -2.65 4.26
C ALA A 203 27.27 -2.73 2.72
N ALA A 204 26.53 -3.62 2.05
CA ALA A 204 26.52 -3.69 0.59
C ALA A 204 25.87 -2.45 -0.03
N ALA A 205 24.75 -1.99 0.56
CA ALA A 205 24.09 -0.75 0.15
C ALA A 205 25.03 0.46 0.25
N GLN A 206 25.77 0.60 1.36
CA GLN A 206 26.79 1.64 1.54
C GLN A 206 27.85 1.59 0.43
N GLY A 207 28.37 0.39 0.13
CA GLY A 207 29.38 0.23 -0.93
C GLY A 207 28.87 0.68 -2.31
N TRP A 208 27.62 0.39 -2.64
CA TRP A 208 27.02 0.84 -3.90
C TRP A 208 26.71 2.34 -3.92
N ILE A 209 26.36 2.96 -2.78
CA ILE A 209 26.24 4.41 -2.63
C ILE A 209 27.59 5.09 -2.92
N GLU A 210 28.68 4.63 -2.28
CA GLU A 210 30.04 5.15 -2.51
C GLU A 210 30.49 4.94 -3.96
N ARG A 211 30.12 3.81 -4.55
CA ARG A 211 30.37 3.56 -5.98
C ARG A 211 29.64 4.56 -6.86
N ALA A 212 28.35 4.84 -6.61
CA ALA A 212 27.58 5.84 -7.35
C ALA A 212 28.22 7.24 -7.23
N GLU A 213 28.62 7.65 -6.03
CA GLU A 213 29.34 8.91 -5.81
C GLU A 213 30.64 8.99 -6.63
N SER A 214 31.45 7.93 -6.62
CA SER A 214 32.70 7.86 -7.38
C SER A 214 32.49 7.91 -8.91
N ILE A 215 31.35 7.40 -9.38
CA ILE A 215 30.96 7.45 -10.79
C ILE A 215 30.53 8.87 -11.18
N LEU A 216 29.68 9.52 -10.37
CA LEU A 216 29.10 10.85 -10.67
C LEU A 216 30.17 11.95 -10.64
N LEU A 217 31.15 11.88 -9.73
CA LEU A 217 32.07 12.99 -9.44
C LEU A 217 31.23 14.28 -9.16
N ALA A 218 31.64 15.40 -9.79
CA ALA A 218 30.90 16.69 -9.66
C ALA A 218 29.87 16.95 -10.76
N ALA A 219 29.60 15.99 -11.67
CA ALA A 219 28.94 16.25 -12.96
C ALA A 219 27.60 15.53 -13.18
N GLY A 220 26.96 14.99 -12.13
CA GLY A 220 25.68 14.27 -12.26
C GLY A 220 24.49 15.19 -12.54
N THR A 221 23.45 14.67 -13.23
CA THR A 221 22.17 15.35 -13.41
C THR A 221 21.47 15.61 -12.07
N ALA A 222 20.56 16.58 -12.02
CA ALA A 222 19.77 16.85 -10.82
C ALA A 222 18.96 15.62 -10.39
N SER A 223 18.37 14.86 -11.34
CA SER A 223 17.63 13.63 -11.06
C SER A 223 18.50 12.57 -10.39
N THR A 224 19.66 12.23 -10.95
CA THR A 224 20.53 11.18 -10.38
C THR A 224 21.11 11.59 -9.03
N ARG A 225 21.42 12.87 -8.83
CA ARG A 225 21.83 13.41 -7.53
C ARG A 225 20.71 13.34 -6.49
N ALA A 226 19.47 13.69 -6.87
CA ALA A 226 18.31 13.56 -6.00
C ALA A 226 18.07 12.11 -5.59
N TYR A 227 18.18 11.17 -6.53
CA TYR A 227 18.01 9.75 -6.26
C TYR A 227 19.11 9.21 -5.33
N LEU A 228 20.35 9.64 -5.51
CA LEU A 228 21.45 9.30 -4.61
C LEU A 228 21.24 9.85 -3.19
N LEU A 229 20.84 11.11 -3.04
CA LEU A 229 20.56 11.72 -1.73
C LEU A 229 19.37 11.05 -1.04
N TRP A 230 18.32 10.70 -1.79
CA TRP A 230 17.22 9.91 -1.28
C TRP A 230 17.72 8.56 -0.73
N MET A 231 18.57 7.85 -1.45
CA MET A 231 19.11 6.58 -0.98
C MET A 231 20.00 6.74 0.27
N LYS A 232 20.81 7.80 0.33
CA LYS A 232 21.60 8.16 1.52
C LYS A 232 20.69 8.46 2.72
N SER A 233 19.58 9.14 2.52
CA SER A 233 18.59 9.41 3.58
C SER A 233 17.98 8.12 4.15
N ARG A 234 17.68 7.15 3.28
CA ARG A 234 17.18 5.83 3.71
C ARG A 234 18.23 5.09 4.55
N LEU A 235 19.48 5.07 4.11
CA LEU A 235 20.56 4.43 4.86
C LEU A 235 20.79 5.13 6.21
N ALA A 236 20.79 6.47 6.26
CA ALA A 236 20.92 7.24 7.50
C ALA A 236 19.81 6.87 8.51
N THR A 237 18.56 6.76 8.05
CA THR A 237 17.44 6.30 8.91
C THR A 237 17.65 4.86 9.38
N PHE A 238 18.11 3.98 8.51
CA PHE A 238 18.32 2.57 8.84
C PHE A 238 19.37 2.39 9.95
N ILE A 239 20.41 3.23 9.96
CA ILE A 239 21.46 3.22 10.99
C ILE A 239 21.16 4.14 12.20
N GLY A 240 20.00 4.77 12.27
CA GLY A 240 19.51 5.50 13.44
C GLY A 240 19.83 7.00 13.49
N HIS A 241 20.00 7.65 12.35
CA HIS A 241 20.27 9.09 12.21
C HIS A 241 19.13 9.82 11.48
N PRO A 242 17.95 10.00 12.11
CA PRO A 242 16.77 10.56 11.46
C PRO A 242 16.90 12.05 11.09
N GLU A 243 17.67 12.84 11.83
CA GLU A 243 17.93 14.26 11.53
C GLU A 243 18.76 14.42 10.26
N ASP A 244 19.80 13.62 10.10
CA ASP A 244 20.62 13.58 8.87
C ASP A 244 19.78 13.11 7.70
N ALA A 245 18.91 12.12 7.93
CA ALA A 245 18.00 11.61 6.91
C ALA A 245 17.04 12.70 6.41
N LEU A 246 16.48 13.52 7.31
CA LEU A 246 15.61 14.63 6.94
C LEU A 246 16.36 15.67 6.10
N SER A 247 17.58 16.06 6.52
CA SER A 247 18.39 17.02 5.77
C SER A 247 18.67 16.55 4.34
N LEU A 248 19.08 15.28 4.18
CA LEU A 248 19.34 14.66 2.88
C LEU A 248 18.08 14.57 2.02
N ALA A 249 16.93 14.22 2.61
CA ALA A 249 15.67 14.12 1.89
C ALA A 249 15.18 15.49 1.40
N THR A 250 15.31 16.54 2.21
CA THR A 250 14.93 17.91 1.83
C THR A 250 15.79 18.41 0.66
N GLU A 251 17.10 18.16 0.68
CA GLU A 251 17.98 18.47 -0.46
C GLU A 251 17.57 17.66 -1.71
N ALA A 252 17.28 16.37 -1.55
CA ALA A 252 16.81 15.51 -2.64
C ALA A 252 15.51 16.03 -3.29
N THR A 253 14.55 16.47 -2.47
CA THR A 253 13.28 17.04 -2.95
C THR A 253 13.51 18.29 -3.77
N GLY A 254 14.37 19.20 -3.33
CA GLY A 254 14.73 20.40 -4.08
C GLY A 254 15.37 20.10 -5.43
N LEU A 255 16.24 19.10 -5.52
CA LEU A 255 16.83 18.66 -6.79
C LEU A 255 15.83 17.97 -7.72
N ALA A 256 14.91 17.16 -7.18
CA ALA A 256 13.86 16.50 -7.95
C ALA A 256 12.89 17.54 -8.56
N GLU A 257 12.56 18.60 -7.83
CA GLU A 257 11.79 19.74 -8.34
C GLU A 257 12.50 20.47 -9.47
N GLN A 258 13.80 20.75 -9.33
CA GLN A 258 14.63 21.37 -10.36
C GLN A 258 14.68 20.51 -11.65
N ALA A 259 14.71 19.19 -11.49
CA ALA A 259 14.73 18.26 -12.61
C ALA A 259 13.37 18.15 -13.33
N GLY A 260 12.27 18.56 -12.71
CA GLY A 260 10.92 18.39 -13.25
C GLY A 260 10.47 16.93 -13.30
N ASP A 261 11.09 16.05 -12.50
CA ASP A 261 10.80 14.63 -12.44
C ASP A 261 9.72 14.35 -11.37
N ASN A 262 8.49 14.16 -11.80
CA ASN A 262 7.35 13.96 -10.92
C ASN A 262 7.45 12.63 -10.13
N GLY A 263 7.98 11.56 -10.71
CA GLY A 263 8.15 10.29 -10.02
C GLY A 263 9.15 10.42 -8.87
N LEU A 264 10.32 10.95 -9.17
CA LEU A 264 11.36 11.20 -8.18
C LEU A 264 10.92 12.22 -7.12
N ARG A 265 10.17 13.25 -7.52
CA ARG A 265 9.60 14.22 -6.59
C ARG A 265 8.62 13.57 -5.61
N ALA A 266 7.72 12.69 -6.10
CA ALA A 266 6.83 11.94 -5.22
C ALA A 266 7.61 11.06 -4.24
N LEU A 267 8.65 10.38 -4.72
CA LEU A 267 9.51 9.52 -3.91
C LEU A 267 10.25 10.31 -2.82
N THR A 268 10.88 11.43 -3.16
CA THR A 268 11.62 12.24 -2.18
C THR A 268 10.68 12.90 -1.16
N LEU A 269 9.55 13.47 -1.60
CA LEU A 269 8.54 14.06 -0.73
C LEU A 269 7.97 13.07 0.30
N VAL A 270 7.69 11.83 -0.12
CA VAL A 270 7.11 10.85 0.82
C VAL A 270 8.08 10.50 1.93
N TYR A 271 9.39 10.38 1.63
CA TYR A 271 10.41 10.09 2.64
C TYR A 271 10.73 11.31 3.49
N GLU A 272 10.78 12.51 2.92
CA GLU A 272 10.90 13.75 3.70
C GLU A 272 9.75 13.88 4.71
N GLY A 273 8.50 13.63 4.26
CA GLY A 273 7.34 13.59 5.12
C GLY A 273 7.43 12.53 6.22
N PHE A 274 7.95 11.35 5.89
CA PHE A 274 8.19 10.27 6.84
C PHE A 274 9.18 10.66 7.94
N TYR A 275 10.28 11.36 7.60
CA TYR A 275 11.25 11.81 8.59
C TYR A 275 10.69 12.94 9.46
N HIS A 276 9.93 13.86 8.89
CA HIS A 276 9.17 14.84 9.67
C HIS A 276 8.26 14.20 10.71
N LEU A 277 7.46 13.19 10.30
CA LEU A 277 6.61 12.44 11.23
C LEU A 277 7.43 11.76 12.34
N SER A 278 8.55 11.12 11.98
CA SER A 278 9.42 10.43 12.94
C SER A 278 10.03 11.38 13.97
N LEU A 279 10.29 12.64 13.59
CA LEU A 279 10.82 13.71 14.46
C LEU A 279 9.73 14.51 15.18
N GLY A 280 8.44 14.19 15.00
CA GLY A 280 7.31 14.84 15.68
C GLY A 280 6.68 16.02 14.94
N HIS A 281 7.16 16.35 13.75
CA HIS A 281 6.58 17.42 12.93
C HIS A 281 5.36 16.90 12.16
N VAL A 282 4.29 16.51 12.88
CA VAL A 282 3.15 15.75 12.35
C VAL A 282 2.43 16.48 11.21
N GLY A 283 2.16 17.78 11.39
CA GLY A 283 1.44 18.57 10.38
C GLY A 283 2.18 18.63 9.05
N GLU A 284 3.47 18.94 9.08
CA GLU A 284 4.31 19.02 7.88
C GLU A 284 4.52 17.65 7.24
N GLY A 285 4.84 16.63 8.03
CA GLY A 285 5.02 15.28 7.51
C GLY A 285 3.78 14.73 6.82
N THR A 286 2.60 14.92 7.42
CA THR A 286 1.32 14.52 6.82
C THR A 286 1.04 15.27 5.52
N ARG A 287 1.30 16.58 5.47
CA ARG A 287 1.11 17.41 4.27
C ARG A 287 1.99 16.92 3.12
N LEU A 288 3.27 16.65 3.38
CA LEU A 288 4.23 16.18 2.37
C LEU A 288 3.85 14.80 1.84
N GLN A 289 3.49 13.86 2.70
CA GLN A 289 3.07 12.52 2.29
C GLN A 289 1.78 12.55 1.46
N ASN A 290 0.79 13.35 1.85
CA ASN A 290 -0.45 13.49 1.07
C ASN A 290 -0.18 14.12 -0.31
N HIS A 291 0.75 15.09 -0.40
CA HIS A 291 1.17 15.66 -1.67
C HIS A 291 1.87 14.63 -2.55
N ALA A 292 2.79 13.83 -1.99
CA ALA A 292 3.45 12.73 -2.70
C ALA A 292 2.45 11.72 -3.26
N ALA A 293 1.45 11.33 -2.46
CA ALA A 293 0.38 10.43 -2.90
C ALA A 293 -0.41 10.98 -4.08
N ALA A 294 -0.78 12.27 -4.03
CA ALA A 294 -1.52 12.92 -5.11
C ALA A 294 -0.70 12.96 -6.42
N ILE A 295 0.61 13.22 -6.33
CA ILE A 295 1.51 13.17 -7.50
C ILE A 295 1.56 11.75 -8.05
N ALA A 296 1.76 10.73 -7.21
CA ALA A 296 1.87 9.34 -7.64
C ALA A 296 0.58 8.82 -8.31
N LEU A 297 -0.60 9.27 -7.86
CA LEU A 297 -1.89 8.93 -8.48
C LEU A 297 -2.14 9.65 -9.81
N SER A 298 -1.68 10.90 -9.94
CA SER A 298 -1.99 11.75 -11.09
C SER A 298 -0.97 11.69 -12.21
N SER A 299 0.22 11.11 -11.96
CA SER A 299 1.35 11.08 -12.88
C SER A 299 1.60 9.66 -13.40
N GLN A 300 2.25 9.57 -14.56
CA GLN A 300 2.76 8.29 -15.07
C GLN A 300 4.05 7.93 -14.31
N VAL A 301 3.90 7.49 -13.07
CA VAL A 301 5.01 7.04 -12.24
C VAL A 301 5.27 5.56 -12.54
N ASP A 302 6.54 5.15 -12.58
CA ASP A 302 6.88 3.74 -12.74
C ASP A 302 6.34 2.90 -11.57
N PRO A 303 6.06 1.59 -11.79
CA PRO A 303 5.43 0.75 -10.78
C PRO A 303 6.20 0.64 -9.47
N ILE A 304 7.54 0.59 -9.52
CA ILE A 304 8.37 0.44 -8.31
C ILE A 304 8.36 1.74 -7.49
N THR A 305 8.55 2.88 -8.14
CA THR A 305 8.47 4.19 -7.46
C THR A 305 7.09 4.41 -6.84
N GLY A 306 6.01 4.13 -7.58
CA GLY A 306 4.65 4.27 -7.05
C GLY A 306 4.40 3.35 -5.84
N SER A 307 4.84 2.10 -5.91
CA SER A 307 4.71 1.17 -4.78
C SER A 307 5.48 1.65 -3.55
N LEU A 308 6.69 2.20 -3.70
CA LEU A 308 7.47 2.77 -2.60
C LEU A 308 6.77 3.97 -1.95
N VAL A 309 6.17 4.84 -2.76
CA VAL A 309 5.39 5.99 -2.24
C VAL A 309 4.23 5.51 -1.37
N TYR A 310 3.45 4.57 -1.87
CA TYR A 310 2.28 4.06 -1.15
C TYR A 310 2.65 3.23 0.06
N CYS A 311 3.58 2.30 -0.07
CA CYS A 311 4.04 1.50 1.05
C CYS A 311 4.54 2.39 2.20
N ASN A 312 5.27 3.47 1.88
CA ASN A 312 5.76 4.41 2.89
C ASN A 312 4.61 5.15 3.60
N ILE A 313 3.60 5.62 2.86
CA ILE A 313 2.44 6.29 3.44
C ILE A 313 1.65 5.33 4.35
N LEU A 314 1.32 4.13 3.84
CA LEU A 314 0.57 3.16 4.61
C LEU A 314 1.35 2.67 5.82
N TRP A 315 2.66 2.47 5.68
CA TRP A 315 3.54 2.18 6.80
C TRP A 315 3.45 3.26 7.87
N SER A 316 3.62 4.55 7.50
CA SER A 316 3.51 5.67 8.44
C SER A 316 2.17 5.69 9.14
N CYS A 317 1.07 5.54 8.39
CA CYS A 317 -0.26 5.53 8.96
C CYS A 317 -0.45 4.41 9.99
N ARG A 318 -0.01 3.19 9.67
CA ARG A 318 -0.12 2.01 10.54
C ARG A 318 0.70 2.17 11.82
N THR A 319 1.96 2.61 11.70
CA THR A 319 2.89 2.73 12.83
C THR A 319 2.54 3.86 13.79
N PHE A 320 1.99 4.95 13.29
CA PHE A 320 1.48 6.06 14.11
C PHE A 320 0.00 5.91 14.50
N ALA A 321 -0.64 4.80 14.11
CA ALA A 321 -2.07 4.53 14.35
C ALA A 321 -3.03 5.56 13.75
N ASP A 322 -2.65 6.19 12.63
CA ASP A 322 -3.48 7.11 11.83
C ASP A 322 -4.35 6.29 10.86
N TRP A 323 -5.28 5.54 11.42
CA TRP A 323 -6.09 4.58 10.68
C TRP A 323 -7.07 5.23 9.72
N GLU A 324 -7.57 6.43 10.03
CA GLU A 324 -8.46 7.15 9.12
C GLU A 324 -7.76 7.46 7.79
N ARG A 325 -6.54 7.99 7.84
CA ARG A 325 -5.73 8.29 6.67
C ARG A 325 -5.28 7.00 5.95
N ALA A 326 -4.94 5.95 6.71
CA ALA A 326 -4.61 4.64 6.15
C ALA A 326 -5.75 4.09 5.27
N ILE A 327 -6.99 4.17 5.76
CA ILE A 327 -8.18 3.71 5.04
C ILE A 327 -8.40 4.53 3.76
N GLN A 328 -8.31 5.86 3.85
CA GLN A 328 -8.53 6.75 2.70
C GLN A 328 -7.54 6.48 1.57
N TRP A 329 -6.25 6.35 1.88
CA TRP A 329 -5.22 6.09 0.86
C TRP A 329 -5.22 4.66 0.34
N SER A 330 -5.55 3.68 1.21
CA SER A 330 -5.56 2.27 0.83
C SER A 330 -6.55 1.96 -0.29
N ASP A 331 -7.74 2.59 -0.29
CA ASP A 331 -8.77 2.33 -1.31
C ASP A 331 -8.36 2.87 -2.70
N GLY A 332 -7.71 4.05 -2.75
CA GLY A 332 -7.16 4.59 -4.00
C GLY A 332 -5.96 3.79 -4.52
N PHE A 333 -5.14 3.30 -3.62
CA PHE A 333 -3.96 2.51 -3.95
C PHE A 333 -4.29 1.13 -4.54
N GLU A 334 -5.33 0.46 -4.07
CA GLU A 334 -5.71 -0.86 -4.61
C GLU A 334 -5.95 -0.81 -6.11
N SER A 335 -6.74 0.18 -6.57
CA SER A 335 -7.01 0.37 -8.01
C SER A 335 -5.74 0.67 -8.82
N TRP A 336 -4.78 1.37 -8.22
CA TRP A 336 -3.50 1.66 -8.86
C TRP A 336 -2.61 0.40 -8.94
N CYS A 337 -2.56 -0.42 -7.87
CA CYS A 337 -1.86 -1.70 -7.87
C CYS A 337 -2.40 -2.65 -8.94
N ASP A 338 -3.73 -2.81 -9.05
CA ASP A 338 -4.39 -3.63 -10.06
C ASP A 338 -4.00 -3.23 -11.49
N ALA A 339 -3.79 -1.92 -11.72
CA ALA A 339 -3.37 -1.40 -13.02
C ALA A 339 -1.86 -1.51 -13.27
N SER A 340 -1.05 -1.69 -12.23
CA SER A 340 0.41 -1.63 -12.30
C SER A 340 1.09 -2.99 -12.26
N PHE A 341 0.50 -3.98 -11.59
CA PHE A 341 1.08 -5.29 -11.38
C PHE A 341 0.10 -6.38 -11.79
N THR A 342 0.62 -7.48 -12.34
CA THR A 342 -0.16 -8.70 -12.59
C THR A 342 -0.47 -9.40 -11.28
N GLU A 343 0.49 -9.41 -10.37
CA GLU A 343 0.37 -9.89 -9.00
C GLU A 343 0.95 -8.81 -8.08
N HIS A 344 0.21 -8.44 -7.03
CA HIS A 344 0.64 -7.36 -6.14
C HIS A 344 1.92 -7.75 -5.39
N PRO A 345 2.86 -6.82 -5.17
CA PRO A 345 3.96 -7.03 -4.25
C PRO A 345 3.45 -7.46 -2.87
N GLY A 346 4.15 -8.41 -2.22
CA GLY A 346 3.73 -8.94 -0.92
C GLY A 346 3.59 -7.86 0.14
N SER A 347 4.45 -6.83 0.11
CA SER A 347 4.37 -5.68 1.01
C SER A 347 3.11 -4.83 0.81
N CYS A 348 2.60 -4.71 -0.42
CA CYS A 348 1.33 -4.01 -0.69
C CYS A 348 0.15 -4.76 -0.07
N ASP A 349 0.10 -6.08 -0.27
CA ASP A 349 -0.95 -6.92 0.33
C ASP A 349 -0.84 -6.99 1.86
N LEU A 350 0.36 -6.95 2.43
CA LEU A 350 0.59 -6.84 3.87
C LEU A 350 -0.09 -5.58 4.45
N HIS A 351 0.18 -4.41 3.88
CA HIS A 351 -0.43 -3.16 4.35
C HIS A 351 -1.95 -3.21 4.21
N ARG A 352 -2.44 -3.69 3.08
CA ARG A 352 -3.87 -3.81 2.82
C ARG A 352 -4.54 -4.76 3.79
N ALA A 353 -3.94 -5.92 4.07
CA ALA A 353 -4.49 -6.90 5.00
C ALA A 353 -4.68 -6.32 6.41
N GLU A 354 -3.69 -5.62 6.97
CA GLU A 354 -3.85 -5.02 8.30
C GLU A 354 -4.97 -3.97 8.31
N ILE A 355 -5.03 -3.12 7.28
CA ILE A 355 -6.08 -2.08 7.16
C ILE A 355 -7.47 -2.72 7.06
N LEU A 356 -7.64 -3.77 6.27
CA LEU A 356 -8.90 -4.53 6.18
C LEU A 356 -9.27 -5.14 7.53
N GLY A 357 -8.31 -5.75 8.22
CA GLY A 357 -8.54 -6.35 9.54
C GLY A 357 -9.04 -5.34 10.57
N VAL A 358 -8.40 -4.19 10.68
CA VAL A 358 -8.82 -3.15 11.62
C VAL A 358 -10.16 -2.49 11.25
N ARG A 359 -10.51 -2.45 9.96
CA ARG A 359 -11.85 -2.01 9.48
C ARG A 359 -12.96 -3.01 9.82
N GLY A 360 -12.61 -4.27 10.07
CA GLY A 360 -13.54 -5.31 10.44
C GLY A 360 -13.86 -6.35 9.36
N THR A 361 -13.10 -6.43 8.26
CA THR A 361 -13.14 -7.56 7.30
C THR A 361 -12.05 -8.57 7.65
N ILE A 362 -12.13 -9.13 8.88
CA ILE A 362 -11.03 -9.87 9.50
C ILE A 362 -10.69 -11.16 8.74
N THR A 363 -11.71 -11.90 8.26
CA THR A 363 -11.50 -13.16 7.51
C THR A 363 -10.82 -12.89 6.18
N GLU A 364 -11.31 -11.90 5.42
CA GLU A 364 -10.69 -11.49 4.15
C GLU A 364 -9.24 -11.03 4.35
N ALA A 365 -9.01 -10.25 5.41
CA ALA A 365 -7.67 -9.78 5.78
C ALA A 365 -6.72 -10.95 6.06
N PHE A 366 -7.18 -11.95 6.81
CA PHE A 366 -6.42 -13.15 7.12
C PHE A 366 -6.10 -13.99 5.87
N GLU A 367 -7.06 -14.15 4.96
CA GLU A 367 -6.86 -14.84 3.69
C GLU A 367 -5.84 -14.09 2.81
N ARG A 368 -5.95 -12.76 2.71
CA ARG A 368 -5.05 -11.91 1.92
C ARG A 368 -3.61 -12.00 2.42
N ILE A 369 -3.36 -11.84 3.72
CA ILE A 369 -2.00 -11.94 4.27
C ILE A 369 -1.45 -13.36 4.13
N SER A 370 -2.28 -14.38 4.29
CA SER A 370 -1.87 -15.78 4.12
C SER A 370 -1.43 -16.06 2.68
N ALA A 371 -2.10 -15.49 1.69
CA ALA A 371 -1.71 -15.57 0.29
C ALA A 371 -0.46 -14.71 -0.04
N ALA A 372 -0.22 -13.61 0.69
CA ALA A 372 0.93 -12.74 0.49
C ALA A 372 2.24 -13.30 1.07
N LEU A 373 2.19 -14.08 2.14
CA LEU A 373 3.38 -14.58 2.84
C LEU A 373 4.38 -15.34 1.94
N PRO A 374 3.97 -16.25 1.03
CA PRO A 374 4.92 -16.88 0.12
C PRO A 374 5.68 -15.89 -0.77
N ARG A 375 5.04 -14.79 -1.19
CA ARG A 375 5.68 -13.70 -1.94
C ARG A 375 6.66 -12.93 -1.08
N LEU A 376 6.28 -12.57 0.15
CA LEU A 376 7.19 -11.91 1.11
C LEU A 376 8.44 -12.74 1.38
N VAL A 377 8.32 -14.07 1.40
CA VAL A 377 9.49 -14.98 1.47
C VAL A 377 10.36 -14.87 0.21
N ALA A 378 9.74 -14.86 -0.97
CA ALA A 378 10.47 -14.77 -2.24
C ALA A 378 11.11 -13.39 -2.48
N GLU A 379 10.50 -12.34 -1.95
CA GLU A 379 11.04 -10.97 -2.03
C GLU A 379 12.25 -10.75 -1.13
N GLU A 380 12.51 -11.63 -0.16
CA GLU A 380 13.59 -11.55 0.85
C GLU A 380 13.64 -10.19 1.57
N THR A 381 12.49 -9.61 1.87
CA THR A 381 12.40 -8.29 2.49
C THR A 381 12.18 -8.36 4.00
N TRP A 382 12.52 -7.26 4.70
CA TRP A 382 12.18 -7.06 6.12
C TRP A 382 10.67 -7.19 6.40
N ALA A 383 9.82 -6.98 5.40
CA ALA A 383 8.36 -7.04 5.53
C ALA A 383 7.84 -8.45 5.87
N LEU A 384 8.63 -9.52 5.69
CA LEU A 384 8.24 -10.88 6.05
C LEU A 384 7.89 -11.00 7.54
N GLY A 385 8.72 -10.42 8.41
CA GLY A 385 8.47 -10.46 9.86
C GLY A 385 7.20 -9.72 10.26
N ASP A 386 6.94 -8.57 9.64
CA ASP A 386 5.69 -7.83 9.84
C ASP A 386 4.48 -8.58 9.26
N GLY A 387 4.66 -9.33 8.18
CA GLY A 387 3.64 -10.21 7.61
C GLY A 387 3.19 -11.31 8.60
N TYR A 388 4.13 -11.97 9.25
CA TYR A 388 3.81 -12.92 10.31
C TYR A 388 3.11 -12.25 11.49
N ARG A 389 3.58 -11.07 11.93
CA ARG A 389 2.92 -10.30 13.01
C ARG A 389 1.47 -9.99 12.65
N VAL A 390 1.22 -9.45 11.46
CA VAL A 390 -0.15 -9.08 11.01
C VAL A 390 -1.05 -10.32 10.95
N ARG A 391 -0.57 -11.45 10.42
CA ARG A 391 -1.37 -12.67 10.40
C ARG A 391 -1.67 -13.19 11.80
N GLY A 392 -0.69 -13.12 12.73
CA GLY A 392 -0.89 -13.44 14.14
C GLY A 392 -1.93 -12.56 14.82
N ASP A 393 -1.89 -11.24 14.58
CA ASP A 393 -2.89 -10.30 15.12
C ASP A 393 -4.30 -10.64 14.61
N LEU A 394 -4.45 -10.94 13.33
CA LEU A 394 -5.73 -11.33 12.73
C LEU A 394 -6.23 -12.69 13.26
N ALA A 395 -5.35 -13.67 13.43
CA ALA A 395 -5.69 -14.95 14.05
C ALA A 395 -6.20 -14.77 15.49
N ALA A 396 -5.55 -13.90 16.28
CA ALA A 396 -5.98 -13.55 17.63
C ALA A 396 -7.36 -12.85 17.63
N MET A 397 -7.63 -11.98 16.67
CA MET A 397 -8.95 -11.33 16.51
C MET A 397 -10.06 -12.33 16.13
N LEU A 398 -9.73 -13.39 15.40
CA LEU A 398 -10.62 -14.51 15.08
C LEU A 398 -10.79 -15.47 16.26
N GLY A 399 -9.88 -15.46 17.25
CA GLY A 399 -9.87 -16.34 18.40
C GLY A 399 -9.03 -17.60 18.22
N ASP A 400 -8.26 -17.71 17.14
CA ASP A 400 -7.28 -18.80 16.95
C ASP A 400 -5.93 -18.41 17.59
N PHE A 401 -5.87 -18.54 18.91
CA PHE A 401 -4.67 -18.18 19.69
C PHE A 401 -3.48 -19.06 19.39
N LYS A 402 -3.70 -20.32 18.97
CA LYS A 402 -2.60 -21.22 18.61
C LYS A 402 -1.94 -20.82 17.30
N ALA A 403 -2.74 -20.44 16.31
CA ALA A 403 -2.21 -19.88 15.06
C ALA A 403 -1.47 -18.57 15.32
N ALA A 404 -2.04 -17.69 16.15
CA ALA A 404 -1.41 -16.42 16.54
C ALA A 404 -0.04 -16.62 17.18
N GLU A 405 0.07 -17.54 18.16
CA GLU A 405 1.34 -17.86 18.82
C GLU A 405 2.40 -18.40 17.85
N THR A 406 1.97 -19.25 16.91
CA THR A 406 2.86 -19.77 15.86
C THR A 406 3.39 -18.65 14.97
N ASP A 407 2.54 -17.73 14.56
CA ASP A 407 2.93 -16.61 13.70
C ASP A 407 3.83 -15.61 14.42
N TYR A 408 3.57 -15.30 15.69
CA TYR A 408 4.46 -14.46 16.49
C TYR A 408 5.84 -15.10 16.67
N ALA A 409 5.90 -16.42 16.88
CA ALA A 409 7.16 -17.15 16.95
C ALA A 409 7.93 -17.07 15.61
N MET A 410 7.24 -17.15 14.47
CA MET A 410 7.86 -16.97 13.16
C MET A 410 8.36 -15.54 12.94
N ALA A 411 7.62 -14.52 13.40
CA ALA A 411 8.09 -13.14 13.35
C ALA A 411 9.41 -12.98 14.12
N TYR A 412 9.51 -13.48 15.34
CA TYR A 412 10.76 -13.46 16.11
C TYR A 412 11.89 -14.25 15.44
N ALA A 413 11.57 -15.40 14.84
CA ALA A 413 12.58 -16.23 14.17
C ALA A 413 13.28 -15.51 13.02
N VAL A 414 12.59 -14.56 12.36
CA VAL A 414 13.15 -13.70 11.31
C VAL A 414 13.62 -12.34 11.84
N GLY A 415 13.74 -12.16 13.16
CA GLY A 415 14.28 -10.96 13.80
C GLY A 415 13.30 -9.78 13.89
N TRP A 416 11.99 -10.03 13.84
CA TRP A 416 10.96 -9.02 13.94
C TRP A 416 10.21 -9.08 15.26
N ASP A 417 9.99 -7.92 15.91
CA ASP A 417 9.20 -7.84 17.14
C ASP A 417 7.70 -7.96 16.85
N ALA A 418 7.05 -8.94 17.51
CA ALA A 418 5.62 -9.18 17.35
C ALA A 418 4.71 -8.35 18.28
N GLU A 419 5.27 -7.45 19.09
CA GLU A 419 4.51 -6.57 19.97
C GLU A 419 3.76 -5.48 19.18
N PRO A 420 2.60 -5.01 19.66
CA PRO A 420 1.97 -5.38 20.95
C PRO A 420 1.14 -6.67 20.91
N GLY A 421 0.91 -7.29 19.74
CA GLY A 421 0.00 -8.44 19.57
C GLY A 421 0.37 -9.64 20.44
N HIS A 422 1.64 -10.05 20.45
CA HIS A 422 2.11 -11.15 21.28
C HIS A 422 1.96 -10.85 22.78
N ALA A 423 2.29 -9.64 23.23
CA ALA A 423 2.09 -9.25 24.61
C ALA A 423 0.61 -9.28 25.03
N MET A 424 -0.28 -8.87 24.15
CA MET A 424 -1.74 -8.97 24.38
C MET A 424 -2.19 -10.44 24.51
N LEU A 425 -1.65 -11.34 23.70
CA LEU A 425 -1.94 -12.77 23.78
C LEU A 425 -1.44 -13.36 25.11
N LEU A 426 -0.20 -13.06 25.54
CA LEU A 426 0.34 -13.47 26.83
C LEU A 426 -0.52 -12.97 28.00
N PHE A 427 -0.97 -11.73 27.95
CA PHE A 427 -1.85 -11.17 28.97
C PHE A 427 -3.19 -11.95 29.05
N GLU A 428 -3.80 -12.29 27.93
CA GLU A 428 -5.04 -13.09 27.88
C GLU A 428 -4.86 -14.52 28.38
N GLN A 429 -3.65 -15.06 28.23
CA GLN A 429 -3.27 -16.37 28.81
C GLN A 429 -2.97 -16.29 30.32
N GLY A 430 -3.21 -15.12 30.95
CA GLY A 430 -2.96 -14.91 32.38
C GLY A 430 -1.50 -14.73 32.76
N GLN A 431 -0.66 -14.27 31.82
CA GLN A 431 0.77 -14.06 32.00
C GLN A 431 1.15 -12.56 31.92
N PRO A 432 0.64 -11.69 32.82
CA PRO A 432 0.84 -10.25 32.72
C PRO A 432 2.31 -9.82 32.80
N ASP A 433 3.11 -10.49 33.64
CA ASP A 433 4.54 -10.17 33.78
C ASP A 433 5.33 -10.51 32.52
N ALA A 434 5.02 -11.62 31.86
CA ALA A 434 5.63 -11.99 30.59
C ALA A 434 5.23 -11.01 29.48
N ALA A 435 3.97 -10.58 29.47
CA ALA A 435 3.45 -9.58 28.52
C ALA A 435 4.18 -8.24 28.69
N LEU A 436 4.32 -7.76 29.93
CA LEU A 436 5.03 -6.51 30.22
C LEU A 436 6.53 -6.61 29.92
N ALA A 437 7.16 -7.76 30.20
CA ALA A 437 8.57 -7.97 29.85
C ALA A 437 8.80 -8.00 28.32
N ALA A 438 7.86 -8.50 27.54
CA ALA A 438 7.91 -8.46 26.07
C ALA A 438 7.84 -7.02 25.56
N LEU A 439 6.90 -6.21 26.07
CA LEU A 439 6.79 -4.79 25.74
C LEU A 439 8.01 -3.98 26.16
N ASP A 440 8.60 -4.26 27.35
CA ASP A 440 9.84 -3.61 27.77
C ASP A 440 10.99 -3.85 26.79
N ARG A 441 11.15 -5.08 26.32
CA ARG A 441 12.18 -5.39 25.30
C ARG A 441 11.96 -4.60 24.03
N ALA A 442 10.72 -4.53 23.55
CA ALA A 442 10.37 -3.76 22.36
C ALA A 442 10.59 -2.25 22.55
N LEU A 443 10.34 -1.70 23.74
CA LEU A 443 10.54 -0.28 24.07
C LEU A 443 12.02 0.12 24.19
N VAL A 444 12.94 -0.81 24.41
CA VAL A 444 14.40 -0.54 24.43
C VAL A 444 14.96 -0.33 23.01
N GLY A 445 14.31 -0.90 21.99
CA GLY A 445 14.75 -0.77 20.60
C GLY A 445 14.83 0.70 20.14
N ARG A 446 15.88 1.03 19.37
CA ARG A 446 16.14 2.38 18.85
C ARG A 446 16.18 2.45 17.32
N SER A 447 15.96 1.34 16.63
CA SER A 447 15.83 1.38 15.18
C SER A 447 14.58 2.17 14.77
N TRP A 448 14.55 2.63 13.52
CA TRP A 448 13.47 3.48 13.01
C TRP A 448 12.05 2.90 13.25
N TRP A 449 11.87 1.59 13.11
CA TRP A 449 10.56 0.95 13.33
C TRP A 449 10.17 0.88 14.82
N HIS A 450 11.12 0.79 15.74
CA HIS A 450 10.86 0.86 17.17
C HIS A 450 10.37 2.25 17.58
N LEU A 451 11.07 3.29 17.11
CA LEU A 451 10.72 4.67 17.43
C LEU A 451 9.33 5.05 16.94
N GLN A 452 8.96 4.60 15.74
CA GLN A 452 7.66 4.92 15.17
C GLN A 452 6.51 4.21 15.90
N ARG A 453 6.69 2.96 16.31
CA ARG A 453 5.69 2.17 17.03
C ARG A 453 5.61 2.50 18.52
N ARG A 454 6.55 3.30 19.04
CA ARG A 454 6.71 3.55 20.48
C ARG A 454 5.41 3.99 21.17
N GLY A 455 4.63 4.88 20.55
CA GLY A 455 3.36 5.34 21.11
C GLY A 455 2.35 4.21 21.34
N MET A 456 2.18 3.32 20.38
CA MET A 456 1.30 2.16 20.52
C MET A 456 1.83 1.15 21.55
N LEU A 457 3.14 0.92 21.58
CA LEU A 457 3.75 0.01 22.58
C LEU A 457 3.54 0.55 23.99
N LEU A 458 3.77 1.85 24.24
CA LEU A 458 3.52 2.49 25.53
C LEU A 458 2.04 2.42 25.92
N ALA A 459 1.11 2.66 24.99
CA ALA A 459 -0.31 2.63 25.27
C ALA A 459 -0.79 1.22 25.68
N HIS A 460 -0.31 0.17 25.01
CA HIS A 460 -0.59 -1.22 25.38
C HIS A 460 0.09 -1.61 26.69
N ALA A 461 1.34 -1.17 26.94
CA ALA A 461 2.04 -1.41 28.20
C ALA A 461 1.30 -0.76 29.39
N ALA A 462 0.84 0.50 29.21
CA ALA A 462 0.03 1.18 30.21
C ALA A 462 -1.25 0.39 30.53
N ARG A 463 -1.97 -0.04 29.50
CA ARG A 463 -3.22 -0.78 29.66
C ARG A 463 -3.01 -2.13 30.36
N ILE A 464 -2.02 -2.92 29.96
CA ILE A 464 -1.71 -4.21 30.61
C ILE A 464 -1.29 -3.97 32.05
N ALA A 465 -0.45 -2.96 32.33
CA ALA A 465 -0.02 -2.64 33.68
C ALA A 465 -1.20 -2.24 34.58
N ALA A 466 -2.15 -1.42 34.10
CA ALA A 466 -3.35 -1.04 34.84
C ALA A 466 -4.22 -2.25 35.17
N LEU A 467 -4.49 -3.12 34.18
CA LEU A 467 -5.32 -4.32 34.35
C LEU A 467 -4.64 -5.37 35.26
N ALA A 468 -3.30 -5.38 35.30
CA ALA A 468 -2.52 -6.26 36.20
C ALA A 468 -2.34 -5.68 37.61
N GLY A 469 -2.84 -4.47 37.90
CA GLY A 469 -2.72 -3.83 39.20
C GLY A 469 -1.42 -3.05 39.43
N TYR A 470 -0.60 -2.85 38.39
CA TYR A 470 0.65 -2.07 38.48
C TYR A 470 0.41 -0.58 38.19
N ALA A 471 -0.40 0.06 39.05
CA ALA A 471 -0.87 1.43 38.82
C ALA A 471 0.25 2.46 38.56
N ALA A 472 1.31 2.46 39.37
CA ALA A 472 2.43 3.39 39.21
C ALA A 472 3.14 3.21 37.84
N ARG A 473 3.23 2.00 37.34
CA ARG A 473 3.80 1.72 36.02
C ARG A 473 2.89 2.21 34.89
N ALA A 474 1.59 1.99 35.03
CA ALA A 474 0.61 2.47 34.06
C ALA A 474 0.66 3.99 33.95
N GLU A 475 0.67 4.71 35.07
CA GLU A 475 0.79 6.18 35.12
C GLU A 475 2.09 6.70 34.51
N ALA A 476 3.22 6.03 34.73
CA ALA A 476 4.49 6.40 34.13
C ALA A 476 4.44 6.31 32.57
N HIS A 477 3.83 5.27 32.03
CA HIS A 477 3.65 5.15 30.58
C HIS A 477 2.67 6.19 30.02
N ILE A 478 1.57 6.49 30.73
CA ILE A 478 0.64 7.57 30.35
C ILE A 478 1.37 8.91 30.33
N ALA A 479 2.15 9.21 31.36
CA ALA A 479 2.90 10.47 31.44
C ALA A 479 3.89 10.62 30.26
N GLU A 480 4.57 9.54 29.85
CA GLU A 480 5.46 9.56 28.68
C GLU A 480 4.66 9.81 27.40
N LEU A 481 3.48 9.19 27.22
CA LEU A 481 2.61 9.42 26.07
C LEU A 481 2.10 10.87 25.99
N GLU A 482 1.74 11.46 27.13
CA GLU A 482 1.26 12.85 27.20
C GLU A 482 2.37 13.88 27.00
N ALA A 483 3.61 13.53 27.37
CA ALA A 483 4.79 14.36 27.10
C ALA A 483 5.29 14.27 25.65
N GLY A 484 4.83 13.30 24.91
CA GLY A 484 5.38 12.90 23.61
C GLY A 484 4.82 13.62 22.41
N ASP A 485 4.45 14.90 22.50
CA ASP A 485 3.95 15.78 21.43
C ASP A 485 2.77 15.18 20.59
N ASP A 486 2.47 15.77 19.43
CA ASP A 486 1.32 15.39 18.59
C ASP A 486 1.45 13.99 17.94
N ARG A 487 2.65 13.37 17.93
CA ARG A 487 2.88 12.05 17.32
C ARG A 487 1.99 10.95 17.87
N TRP A 488 1.70 11.02 19.18
CA TRP A 488 0.97 9.98 19.88
C TRP A 488 -0.43 10.43 20.32
N GLN A 489 -0.99 11.43 19.65
CA GLN A 489 -2.33 11.96 19.92
C GLN A 489 -3.42 11.41 19.00
N GLN A 490 -3.10 10.38 18.21
CA GLN A 490 -4.08 9.73 17.34
C GLN A 490 -5.25 9.13 18.13
N PRO A 491 -6.47 9.07 17.57
CA PRO A 491 -7.65 8.58 18.27
C PRO A 491 -7.46 7.19 18.91
N ALA A 492 -6.74 6.28 18.25
CA ALA A 492 -6.46 4.94 18.76
C ALA A 492 -5.60 4.94 20.04
N VAL A 493 -4.54 5.77 20.08
CA VAL A 493 -3.69 5.92 21.27
C VAL A 493 -4.49 6.54 22.41
N ARG A 494 -5.23 7.60 22.14
CA ARG A 494 -6.08 8.28 23.14
C ARG A 494 -7.18 7.35 23.69
N ALA A 495 -7.72 6.45 22.86
CA ALA A 495 -8.68 5.47 23.30
C ALA A 495 -8.05 4.48 24.31
N LEU A 496 -6.85 3.97 24.01
CA LEU A 496 -6.11 3.10 24.95
C LEU A 496 -5.78 3.81 26.26
N VAL A 497 -5.40 5.09 26.22
CA VAL A 497 -5.17 5.90 27.43
C VAL A 497 -6.46 6.04 28.25
N ALA A 498 -7.59 6.30 27.60
CA ALA A 498 -8.88 6.38 28.28
C ALA A 498 -9.28 5.03 28.93
N GLU A 499 -9.10 3.91 28.23
CA GLU A 499 -9.30 2.57 28.80
C GLU A 499 -8.37 2.31 29.98
N THR A 500 -7.09 2.70 29.88
CA THR A 500 -6.11 2.55 30.95
C THR A 500 -6.54 3.32 32.20
N ARG A 501 -6.94 4.58 32.03
CA ARG A 501 -7.43 5.41 33.14
C ARG A 501 -8.71 4.84 33.76
N ALA A 502 -9.61 4.31 32.94
CA ALA A 502 -10.80 3.63 33.46
C ALA A 502 -10.44 2.36 34.28
N ALA A 503 -9.42 1.63 33.87
CA ALA A 503 -8.96 0.42 34.59
C ALA A 503 -8.25 0.74 35.91
N LEU A 504 -7.71 1.94 36.09
CA LEU A 504 -7.09 2.42 37.33
C LEU A 504 -8.12 2.87 38.38
N LEU A 505 -9.36 3.10 37.99
CA LEU A 505 -10.48 3.48 38.87
C LEU A 505 -11.23 2.22 39.34
N LEU A 506 -11.97 2.36 40.45
CA LEU A 506 -12.92 1.33 40.87
C LEU A 506 -14.04 1.19 39.81
N SER A 507 -14.49 -0.01 39.58
CA SER A 507 -15.57 -0.26 38.58
C SER A 507 -16.87 0.48 38.91
N SER A 508 -17.10 0.82 40.18
CA SER A 508 -18.25 1.61 40.64
C SER A 508 -18.06 3.11 40.53
N ASP A 509 -16.91 3.59 40.06
CA ASP A 509 -16.66 5.01 39.89
C ASP A 509 -17.33 5.49 38.58
N PRO A 510 -18.24 6.47 38.63
CA PRO A 510 -18.89 7.00 37.42
C PRO A 510 -17.92 7.56 36.38
N GLN A 511 -16.72 7.98 36.82
CA GLN A 511 -15.68 8.42 35.90
C GLN A 511 -15.13 7.27 35.04
N ALA A 512 -15.08 6.05 35.56
CA ALA A 512 -14.62 4.88 34.81
C ALA A 512 -15.56 4.61 33.60
N THR A 513 -16.87 4.64 33.83
CA THR A 513 -17.86 4.51 32.75
C THR A 513 -17.75 5.63 31.70
N GLY A 514 -17.58 6.89 32.15
CA GLY A 514 -17.35 8.03 31.25
C GLY A 514 -16.09 7.86 30.39
N LEU A 515 -15.00 7.37 30.95
CA LEU A 515 -13.74 7.10 30.23
C LEU A 515 -13.89 5.95 29.23
N ARG A 516 -14.62 4.88 29.56
CA ARG A 516 -14.94 3.80 28.59
C ARG A 516 -15.83 4.30 27.45
N GLN A 517 -16.81 5.17 27.73
CA GLN A 517 -17.62 5.80 26.69
C GLN A 517 -16.77 6.66 25.76
N LEU A 518 -15.84 7.45 26.31
CA LEU A 518 -14.87 8.22 25.52
C LEU A 518 -14.00 7.30 24.66
N ALA A 519 -13.46 6.22 25.22
CA ALA A 519 -12.68 5.24 24.48
C ALA A 519 -13.49 4.64 23.32
N ARG A 520 -14.73 4.24 23.56
CA ARG A 520 -15.65 3.75 22.53
C ARG A 520 -15.88 4.76 21.41
N GLN A 521 -16.08 6.04 21.75
CA GLN A 521 -16.24 7.11 20.77
C GLN A 521 -14.98 7.30 19.91
N LEU A 522 -13.80 7.29 20.54
CA LEU A 522 -12.51 7.41 19.85
C LEU A 522 -12.25 6.23 18.90
N TRP A 523 -12.51 4.99 19.34
CA TRP A 523 -12.41 3.82 18.47
C TRP A 523 -13.40 3.89 17.30
N THR A 524 -14.61 4.35 17.53
CA THR A 524 -15.63 4.52 16.48
C THR A 524 -15.23 5.59 15.47
N SER A 525 -14.69 6.73 15.93
CA SER A 525 -14.22 7.80 15.05
C SER A 525 -13.03 7.35 14.19
N ALA A 526 -12.15 6.51 14.74
CA ALA A 526 -11.06 5.88 14.00
C ALA A 526 -11.51 4.75 13.06
N ARG A 527 -12.81 4.41 13.01
CA ARG A 527 -13.39 3.28 12.25
C ARG A 527 -12.80 1.91 12.62
N LEU A 528 -12.46 1.72 13.90
CA LEU A 528 -11.88 0.49 14.42
C LEU A 528 -12.95 -0.33 15.16
N ASP A 529 -13.83 -0.94 14.39
CA ASP A 529 -15.04 -1.59 14.87
C ASP A 529 -14.77 -2.75 15.86
N TYR A 530 -13.69 -3.49 15.66
CA TYR A 530 -13.30 -4.54 16.58
C TYR A 530 -13.04 -4.00 18.00
N HIS A 531 -12.23 -2.94 18.10
CA HIS A 531 -11.88 -2.32 19.38
C HIS A 531 -13.08 -1.60 20.02
N ALA A 532 -13.89 -0.89 19.23
CA ALA A 532 -15.11 -0.26 19.69
C ALA A 532 -16.08 -1.30 20.29
N THR A 533 -16.20 -2.48 19.65
CA THR A 533 -17.07 -3.58 20.12
C THR A 533 -16.54 -4.19 21.40
N ARG A 534 -15.21 -4.35 21.55
CA ARG A 534 -14.61 -4.81 22.79
C ARG A 534 -14.95 -3.89 23.97
N VAL A 535 -14.84 -2.56 23.77
CA VAL A 535 -15.21 -1.59 24.83
C VAL A 535 -16.73 -1.59 25.12
N ARG A 536 -17.58 -1.88 24.12
CA ARG A 536 -19.02 -2.11 24.38
C ARG A 536 -19.27 -3.29 25.31
N LEU A 537 -18.50 -4.36 25.15
CA LEU A 537 -18.60 -5.52 26.06
C LEU A 537 -18.14 -5.18 27.49
N ASP A 538 -17.11 -4.33 27.63
CA ASP A 538 -16.67 -3.82 28.94
C ASP A 538 -17.79 -2.97 29.58
N LEU A 539 -18.43 -2.06 28.81
CA LEU A 539 -19.57 -1.27 29.29
C LEU A 539 -20.78 -2.13 29.66
N ALA A 540 -21.05 -3.18 28.89
CA ALA A 540 -22.11 -4.12 29.23
C ALA A 540 -21.80 -4.89 30.54
N ALA A 541 -20.55 -5.26 30.77
CA ALA A 541 -20.11 -5.91 31.99
C ALA A 541 -20.29 -4.99 33.23
N ASP A 542 -19.96 -3.70 33.10
CA ASP A 542 -20.19 -2.70 34.14
C ASP A 542 -21.68 -2.55 34.44
N ALA A 543 -22.51 -2.37 33.41
CA ALA A 543 -23.97 -2.24 33.57
C ALA A 543 -24.59 -3.48 34.25
N ILE A 544 -24.08 -4.70 33.99
CA ILE A 544 -24.49 -5.92 34.69
C ILE A 544 -24.15 -5.83 36.17
N VAL A 545 -22.97 -5.35 36.53
CA VAL A 545 -22.53 -5.21 37.92
C VAL A 545 -23.36 -4.15 38.65
N GLU A 546 -23.71 -3.05 38.00
CA GLU A 546 -24.54 -1.95 38.52
C GLU A 546 -26.03 -2.31 38.57
N GLY A 547 -26.45 -3.42 37.95
CA GLY A 547 -27.85 -3.83 37.86
C GLY A 547 -28.66 -3.07 36.81
N ASP A 548 -28.02 -2.30 35.93
CA ASP A 548 -28.66 -1.68 34.76
C ASP A 548 -28.85 -2.69 33.62
N THR A 549 -29.93 -3.47 33.76
CA THR A 549 -30.31 -4.50 32.78
C THR A 549 -30.57 -3.91 31.38
N ALA A 550 -31.18 -2.74 31.31
CA ALA A 550 -31.54 -2.11 30.05
C ALA A 550 -30.27 -1.60 29.30
N GLY A 551 -29.38 -0.96 30.01
CA GLY A 551 -28.10 -0.53 29.46
C GLY A 551 -27.22 -1.70 29.01
N ALA A 552 -27.13 -2.78 29.82
CA ALA A 552 -26.42 -3.98 29.46
C ALA A 552 -27.00 -4.64 28.19
N GLU A 553 -28.33 -4.77 28.08
CA GLU A 553 -28.98 -5.35 26.89
C GLU A 553 -28.72 -4.52 25.63
N ALA A 554 -28.76 -3.19 25.74
CA ALA A 554 -28.48 -2.29 24.61
C ALA A 554 -27.04 -2.44 24.10
N GLU A 555 -26.04 -2.43 25.01
CA GLU A 555 -24.63 -2.58 24.63
C GLU A 555 -24.33 -3.99 24.09
N LEU A 556 -24.90 -5.07 24.69
CA LEU A 556 -24.75 -6.43 24.19
C LEU A 556 -25.35 -6.60 22.78
N SER A 557 -26.56 -6.08 22.56
CA SER A 557 -27.21 -6.18 21.24
C SER A 557 -26.41 -5.45 20.16
N ALA A 558 -25.90 -4.27 20.46
CA ALA A 558 -25.02 -3.52 19.55
C ALA A 558 -23.68 -4.23 19.31
N ALA A 559 -23.09 -4.82 20.35
CA ALA A 559 -21.86 -5.59 20.25
C ALA A 559 -22.04 -6.84 19.37
N GLU A 560 -23.09 -7.62 19.59
CA GLU A 560 -23.42 -8.81 18.80
C GLU A 560 -23.66 -8.47 17.32
N TRP A 561 -24.39 -7.39 17.05
CA TRP A 561 -24.64 -6.94 15.68
C TRP A 561 -23.33 -6.62 14.95
N THR A 562 -22.45 -5.84 15.61
CA THR A 562 -21.15 -5.49 15.04
C THR A 562 -20.27 -6.71 14.89
N ALA A 563 -20.19 -7.58 15.92
CA ALA A 563 -19.37 -8.78 15.90
C ALA A 563 -19.74 -9.76 14.77
N ARG A 564 -21.06 -9.90 14.48
CA ARG A 564 -21.54 -10.66 13.31
C ARG A 564 -21.11 -10.02 12.00
N ARG A 565 -21.24 -8.70 11.89
CA ARG A 565 -20.89 -7.94 10.67
C ARG A 565 -19.39 -8.04 10.34
N ILE A 566 -18.52 -7.96 11.36
CA ILE A 566 -17.05 -8.05 11.18
C ILE A 566 -16.54 -9.50 11.20
N GLY A 567 -17.41 -10.49 11.39
CA GLY A 567 -17.03 -11.89 11.36
C GLY A 567 -16.10 -12.31 12.50
N SER A 568 -16.29 -11.79 13.75
CA SER A 568 -15.45 -12.16 14.90
C SER A 568 -16.15 -13.17 15.84
N PRO A 569 -15.82 -14.48 15.76
CA PRO A 569 -16.33 -15.48 16.68
C PRO A 569 -15.95 -15.19 18.13
N ARG A 570 -14.76 -14.63 18.34
CA ARG A 570 -14.26 -14.25 19.65
C ARG A 570 -15.18 -13.25 20.36
N LEU A 571 -15.54 -12.15 19.69
CA LEU A 571 -16.42 -11.14 20.28
C LEU A 571 -17.85 -11.67 20.48
N LEU A 572 -18.33 -12.56 19.60
CA LEU A 572 -19.61 -13.23 19.76
C LEU A 572 -19.62 -14.14 20.99
N ALA A 573 -18.56 -14.91 21.22
CA ALA A 573 -18.43 -15.75 22.40
C ALA A 573 -18.38 -14.93 23.70
N ALA A 574 -17.67 -13.80 23.70
CA ALA A 574 -17.62 -12.88 24.84
C ALA A 574 -19.01 -12.27 25.13
N ALA A 575 -19.74 -11.81 24.11
CA ALA A 575 -21.09 -11.30 24.25
C ALA A 575 -22.05 -12.38 24.82
N ALA A 576 -21.97 -13.61 24.31
CA ALA A 576 -22.79 -14.73 24.79
C ALA A 576 -22.52 -15.04 26.27
N SER A 577 -21.26 -15.02 26.71
CA SER A 577 -20.88 -15.21 28.12
C SER A 577 -21.49 -14.13 29.03
N LEU A 578 -21.42 -12.85 28.61
CA LEU A 578 -22.03 -11.74 29.37
C LEU A 578 -23.56 -11.85 29.40
N ARG A 579 -24.19 -12.27 28.31
CA ARG A 579 -25.65 -12.47 28.24
C ARG A 579 -26.15 -13.55 29.19
N GLN A 580 -25.38 -14.62 29.40
CA GLN A 580 -25.69 -15.63 30.43
C GLN A 580 -25.71 -15.07 31.86
N ARG A 581 -24.84 -14.07 32.14
CA ARG A 581 -24.82 -13.38 33.43
C ARG A 581 -25.96 -12.39 33.62
N LEU A 582 -26.53 -11.88 32.53
CA LEU A 582 -27.67 -10.97 32.56
C LEU A 582 -29.00 -11.69 32.80
N THR A 583 -29.10 -12.97 32.37
CA THR A 583 -30.33 -13.75 32.60
C THR A 583 -30.32 -14.24 34.05
N PRO A 584 -31.29 -13.84 34.89
CA PRO A 584 -31.40 -14.35 36.26
C PRO A 584 -31.52 -15.88 36.23
N LEU A 585 -31.01 -16.56 37.25
CA LEU A 585 -31.20 -18.01 37.51
C LEU A 585 -32.67 -18.28 37.89
N GLU A 586 -33.63 -17.82 37.09
CA GLU A 586 -35.05 -18.17 37.21
C GLU A 586 -35.40 -19.32 36.29
N SER A 587 -35.00 -20.52 36.71
CA SER A 587 -35.75 -21.75 36.45
C SER A 587 -35.17 -22.96 37.12
N TRP A 588 -34.82 -22.86 38.41
CA TRP A 588 -34.84 -24.09 39.18
C TRP A 588 -36.27 -24.37 39.56
N PRO A 589 -36.89 -25.49 39.15
CA PRO A 589 -38.25 -25.84 39.59
C PRO A 589 -38.22 -25.95 41.12
N ARG A 590 -39.01 -25.10 41.80
CA ARG A 590 -39.27 -25.24 43.25
C ARG A 590 -39.69 -26.68 43.49
N PRO A 591 -39.06 -27.42 44.47
CA PRO A 591 -39.50 -28.75 44.79
C PRO A 591 -40.96 -28.65 45.22
N ARG A 592 -41.83 -29.41 44.56
CA ARG A 592 -43.24 -29.58 44.98
C ARG A 592 -43.24 -30.11 46.40
N MET A 593 -43.68 -29.29 47.35
CA MET A 593 -43.99 -29.76 48.66
C MET A 593 -45.11 -30.81 48.53
N VAL A 594 -44.75 -32.08 48.76
CA VAL A 594 -45.75 -33.17 48.90
C VAL A 594 -46.44 -32.91 50.21
N SER A 595 -47.71 -32.48 50.19
CA SER A 595 -48.54 -32.43 51.37
C SER A 595 -48.87 -33.88 51.77
N GLN A 596 -48.34 -34.29 52.89
CA GLN A 596 -48.80 -35.51 53.57
C GLN A 596 -50.23 -35.22 54.08
N ARG A 597 -51.19 -36.04 53.63
CA ARG A 597 -52.37 -36.41 54.35
C ARG A 597 -52.31 -37.92 54.62
#